data_2d78b1ae12b8e615a67ca620f9444bcc
#
_entry.id   2d78b1ae12b8e615a67ca620f9444bcc
#
_cell.length_a   1.000
_cell.length_b   1.000
_cell.length_c   1.000
_cell.angle_alpha   90.00
_cell.angle_beta   90.00
_cell.angle_gamma   90.00
#
_symmetry.space_group_name_H-M   'P 1'
#
loop_
_entity.id
_entity.type
_entity.pdbx_description
1 polymer ?
#
loop_
_entity_poly.entity_id
_entity_poly.type
_entity_poly.pdbx_seq_one_letter_code
_entity_poly.pdbx_strand_id
1 'polypeptide(L)'
;MTAAGCASSPPNLKTSLTNNSPTSRLSAVVRSRAVRILFAVFFVVAIVSPAGVVFAVVWTAPPVANVGKPVAAAEAAPARMLPAPDVQTTSLPPPDFNVYANTLSGVVPCPLCDLPPRVYVPNSSANTVDVIDPLTFQVIDHFAVGAIPHHIAPAWDMSQLYVDNEGSSSLTVIDIHTGRPNGQTIPIPFPYNLYFTPDGTKAIDVVERLQRIEFRDPHNGWRLLGSVGIPWPGADHMDFSADGSYLMISAEYSGVVARVDVVNMRLDGYVRVGGLPIDVKLSPDGRYFFVTNQGTMGVSVIDPAAMKVIQFIPTGRGAHGLQVSRDTKSLYVSNRLEGSFSVIDFATRAVVAKWYIPGGGSPDMLQLNPEGTQLWASGRYNASVYVMSTVTGQLLAKIRVGSQDHGLTYFPNVGLHSLGHNGVYR
;
A
#
# COMPACT_ATOMS: atom_id res chain seq x y z
N MET A 1 2.38 -64.21 -23.74
CA MET A 1 3.79 -64.68 -23.85
C MET A 1 4.57 -63.74 -22.96
N THR A 2 4.78 -64.17 -21.73
CA THR A 2 6.04 -64.52 -21.05
C THR A 2 6.98 -63.31 -20.92
N ALA A 3 7.21 -62.79 -19.80
CA ALA A 3 7.60 -63.21 -18.45
C ALA A 3 9.02 -62.70 -18.10
N ALA A 4 9.18 -62.34 -16.84
CA ALA A 4 10.36 -62.31 -15.96
C ALA A 4 11.21 -61.03 -16.05
N GLY A 5 11.48 -60.24 -15.01
CA GLY A 5 11.67 -60.58 -13.59
C GLY A 5 13.16 -60.54 -13.23
N CYS A 6 13.56 -59.60 -12.35
CA CYS A 6 14.50 -59.89 -11.28
C CYS A 6 14.80 -58.67 -10.41
N ALA A 7 14.57 -58.87 -9.14
CA ALA A 7 14.93 -57.99 -8.02
C ALA A 7 16.35 -58.32 -7.54
N SER A 8 17.05 -57.37 -6.91
CA SER A 8 18.01 -57.68 -5.85
C SER A 8 18.30 -56.43 -5.00
N SER A 9 18.09 -56.58 -3.72
CA SER A 9 18.40 -55.66 -2.62
C SER A 9 19.74 -56.03 -1.96
N PRO A 10 20.19 -55.40 -0.87
CA PRO A 10 21.49 -54.74 -0.69
C PRO A 10 22.50 -55.56 0.13
N PRO A 11 23.60 -55.00 0.57
CA PRO A 11 24.06 -55.31 1.92
C PRO A 11 24.41 -54.10 2.82
N ASN A 12 24.02 -54.24 4.05
CA ASN A 12 24.52 -53.60 5.25
C ASN A 12 25.97 -53.93 5.55
N LEU A 13 26.70 -52.99 6.14
CA LEU A 13 27.77 -53.30 7.11
C LEU A 13 27.96 -52.18 8.13
N LYS A 14 28.11 -52.61 9.36
CA LYS A 14 28.17 -51.89 10.65
C LYS A 14 29.57 -51.43 11.04
N THR A 15 29.59 -50.42 11.94
CA THR A 15 30.50 -50.19 13.09
C THR A 15 31.93 -49.73 12.85
N SER A 16 32.36 -48.64 13.47
CA SER A 16 32.88 -48.59 14.84
C SER A 16 33.28 -47.17 15.30
N LEU A 17 33.13 -46.99 16.60
CA LEU A 17 33.53 -45.82 17.43
C LEU A 17 35.06 -45.74 17.53
N THR A 18 35.62 -44.48 17.61
CA THR A 18 36.69 -44.16 18.58
C THR A 18 36.67 -42.64 18.90
N ASN A 19 36.66 -42.37 20.18
CA ASN A 19 36.94 -41.08 20.83
C ASN A 19 38.42 -40.69 20.61
N ASN A 20 38.64 -39.35 20.52
CA ASN A 20 39.75 -38.69 21.20
C ASN A 20 39.65 -37.15 21.05
N SER A 21 39.53 -36.44 22.18
CA SER A 21 39.92 -35.03 22.29
C SER A 21 41.40 -34.97 22.71
N PRO A 22 42.10 -33.85 22.43
CA PRO A 22 42.42 -32.93 23.52
C PRO A 22 42.41 -31.42 23.17
N THR A 23 42.00 -30.68 24.13
CA THR A 23 42.29 -29.30 24.53
C THR A 23 43.49 -28.58 23.89
N SER A 24 43.24 -27.34 23.41
CA SER A 24 44.17 -26.23 23.63
C SER A 24 43.43 -24.87 23.51
N ARG A 25 43.78 -24.00 24.44
CA ARG A 25 43.25 -22.63 24.70
C ARG A 25 43.61 -21.69 23.56
N LEU A 26 42.66 -20.78 23.26
CA LEU A 26 42.98 -19.40 22.91
C LEU A 26 41.77 -18.52 23.19
N SER A 27 41.98 -17.59 24.12
CA SER A 27 41.07 -16.55 24.56
C SER A 27 40.88 -15.48 23.48
N ALA A 28 39.63 -15.20 23.09
CA ALA A 28 39.27 -13.97 22.42
C ALA A 28 38.06 -13.38 23.13
N VAL A 29 38.23 -12.18 23.66
CA VAL A 29 37.22 -11.38 24.35
C VAL A 29 36.20 -10.91 23.34
N VAL A 30 35.00 -11.48 23.35
CA VAL A 30 33.81 -10.94 22.64
C VAL A 30 32.88 -10.38 23.70
N ARG A 31 32.79 -9.05 23.77
CA ARG A 31 31.75 -8.36 24.54
C ARG A 31 30.40 -8.57 23.91
N SER A 32 29.62 -9.53 24.38
CA SER A 32 28.22 -9.70 24.00
C SER A 32 27.37 -8.66 24.71
N ARG A 33 26.70 -7.79 23.94
CA ARG A 33 25.56 -7.02 24.41
C ARG A 33 24.39 -7.98 24.62
N ALA A 34 24.05 -8.22 25.89
CA ALA A 34 22.86 -8.99 26.23
C ALA A 34 21.60 -8.23 25.84
N VAL A 35 20.86 -8.77 24.87
CA VAL A 35 19.48 -8.38 24.60
C VAL A 35 18.63 -8.97 25.72
N ARG A 36 18.10 -8.13 26.60
CA ARG A 36 17.12 -8.54 27.63
C ARG A 36 15.74 -8.59 26.97
N ILE A 37 15.26 -9.80 26.74
CA ILE A 37 13.87 -10.04 26.37
C ILE A 37 13.03 -9.89 27.64
N LEU A 38 12.16 -8.90 27.68
CA LEU A 38 11.18 -8.71 28.76
C LEU A 38 10.02 -9.69 28.53
N PHE A 39 9.87 -10.68 29.41
CA PHE A 39 8.68 -11.50 29.50
C PHE A 39 7.63 -10.74 30.33
N ALA A 40 6.47 -10.46 29.75
CA ALA A 40 5.30 -10.01 30.51
C ALA A 40 4.64 -11.23 31.17
N VAL A 41 4.52 -11.23 32.47
CA VAL A 41 3.81 -12.25 33.23
C VAL A 41 2.35 -11.81 33.36
N PHE A 42 1.45 -12.60 32.79
CA PHE A 42 0.02 -12.38 32.91
C PHE A 42 -0.54 -13.15 34.12
N PHE A 43 -1.18 -12.47 35.06
CA PHE A 43 -1.98 -13.09 36.09
C PHE A 43 -3.46 -12.99 35.70
N VAL A 44 -4.12 -14.13 35.56
CA VAL A 44 -5.57 -14.23 35.41
C VAL A 44 -6.15 -14.51 36.78
N VAL A 45 -6.97 -13.61 37.33
CA VAL A 45 -7.70 -13.79 38.55
C VAL A 45 -9.17 -14.11 38.16
N ALA A 46 -9.64 -15.30 38.49
CA ALA A 46 -11.02 -15.67 38.31
C ALA A 46 -11.80 -15.32 39.56
N ILE A 47 -12.82 -14.47 39.43
CA ILE A 47 -13.77 -14.17 40.53
C ILE A 47 -15.06 -14.93 40.20
N VAL A 48 -15.44 -15.85 41.08
CA VAL A 48 -16.70 -16.63 40.99
C VAL A 48 -17.77 -15.90 41.80
N SER A 49 -18.84 -15.50 41.13
CA SER A 49 -20.02 -14.92 41.74
C SER A 49 -21.25 -15.83 41.48
N PRO A 50 -22.33 -15.72 42.27
CA PRO A 50 -23.54 -16.54 42.04
C PRO A 50 -24.23 -16.36 40.68
N ALA A 51 -23.79 -15.38 39.88
CA ALA A 51 -24.39 -15.08 38.57
C ALA A 51 -23.53 -15.51 37.38
N GLY A 52 -22.38 -16.19 37.59
CA GLY A 52 -21.49 -16.67 36.54
C GLY A 52 -20.04 -16.18 36.69
N VAL A 53 -19.14 -16.75 35.89
CA VAL A 53 -17.71 -16.40 35.89
C VAL A 53 -17.47 -15.20 35.01
N VAL A 54 -16.98 -14.10 35.57
CA VAL A 54 -16.57 -12.91 34.85
C VAL A 54 -15.04 -12.80 34.86
N PHE A 55 -14.40 -12.75 33.70
CA PHE A 55 -12.98 -12.52 33.59
C PHE A 55 -12.70 -11.01 33.54
N ALA A 56 -12.01 -10.47 34.55
CA ALA A 56 -11.51 -9.12 34.53
C ALA A 56 -9.98 -9.14 34.32
N VAL A 57 -9.50 -8.46 33.29
CA VAL A 57 -8.06 -8.25 33.06
C VAL A 57 -7.65 -6.97 33.79
N VAL A 58 -6.91 -7.14 34.87
CA VAL A 58 -6.37 -6.00 35.62
C VAL A 58 -4.96 -5.71 35.10
N TRP A 59 -4.80 -4.54 34.51
CA TRP A 59 -3.49 -4.01 34.12
C TRP A 59 -2.79 -3.44 35.37
N THR A 60 -1.70 -4.07 35.79
CA THR A 60 -0.77 -3.43 36.75
C THR A 60 0.45 -2.96 35.98
N ALA A 61 0.67 -1.65 35.96
CA ALA A 61 1.90 -1.10 35.44
C ALA A 61 3.08 -1.54 36.30
N PRO A 62 4.23 -1.91 35.69
CA PRO A 62 5.41 -2.23 36.47
C PRO A 62 5.89 -0.99 37.25
N PRO A 63 6.50 -1.16 38.46
CA PRO A 63 7.01 -0.05 39.24
C PRO A 63 8.07 0.71 38.45
N VAL A 64 7.92 2.02 38.38
CA VAL A 64 8.88 2.93 37.73
C VAL A 64 10.20 2.84 38.52
N ALA A 65 11.21 2.26 37.89
CA ALA A 65 12.56 2.29 38.45
C ALA A 65 13.03 3.74 38.55
N ASN A 66 13.58 4.13 39.71
CA ASN A 66 14.12 5.44 39.97
C ASN A 66 15.02 5.89 38.82
N VAL A 67 14.56 6.85 38.05
CA VAL A 67 15.35 7.50 37.01
C VAL A 67 16.36 8.42 37.70
N GLY A 68 17.63 8.06 37.62
CA GLY A 68 18.73 8.91 38.06
C GLY A 68 18.62 10.30 37.44
N LYS A 69 19.15 11.29 38.16
CA LYS A 69 19.14 12.72 37.83
C LYS A 69 19.33 12.97 36.33
N PRO A 70 18.58 13.93 35.75
CA PRO A 70 18.71 14.24 34.33
C PRO A 70 20.13 14.71 34.03
N VAL A 71 20.79 14.02 33.12
CA VAL A 71 22.01 14.53 32.47
C VAL A 71 21.57 15.75 31.68
N ALA A 72 22.24 16.87 31.89
CA ALA A 72 21.98 18.12 31.18
C ALA A 72 21.90 17.83 29.68
N ALA A 73 20.77 18.23 29.07
CA ALA A 73 20.59 18.13 27.63
C ALA A 73 21.71 18.93 26.95
N ALA A 74 22.55 18.24 26.20
CA ALA A 74 23.44 18.92 25.27
C ALA A 74 22.57 19.71 24.31
N GLU A 75 22.77 21.01 24.27
CA GLU A 75 22.14 21.94 23.37
C GLU A 75 22.34 21.44 21.93
N ALA A 76 21.26 20.97 21.27
CA ALA A 76 21.33 20.52 19.89
C ALA A 76 21.72 21.73 19.05
N ALA A 77 22.83 21.63 18.35
CA ALA A 77 23.25 22.65 17.38
C ALA A 77 22.08 22.96 16.44
N PRO A 78 21.83 24.23 16.09
CA PRO A 78 20.74 24.61 15.22
C PRO A 78 20.88 23.85 13.89
N ALA A 79 19.80 23.15 13.51
CA ALA A 79 19.74 22.43 12.25
C ALA A 79 20.09 23.43 11.14
N ARG A 80 21.18 23.15 10.44
CA ARG A 80 21.64 23.96 9.29
C ARG A 80 20.52 23.90 8.26
N MET A 81 19.76 24.98 8.09
CA MET A 81 18.83 25.13 6.99
C MET A 81 19.60 24.93 5.70
N LEU A 82 19.27 23.88 4.97
CA LEU A 82 19.74 23.76 3.59
C LEU A 82 19.20 24.99 2.83
N PRO A 83 19.99 25.61 1.94
CA PRO A 83 19.47 26.69 1.11
C PRO A 83 18.23 26.19 0.39
N ALA A 84 17.20 27.05 0.29
CA ALA A 84 16.01 26.73 -0.48
C ALA A 84 16.46 26.29 -1.88
N PRO A 85 15.97 25.14 -2.38
CA PRO A 85 16.33 24.72 -3.74
C PRO A 85 15.90 25.83 -4.70
N ASP A 86 16.72 26.06 -5.71
CA ASP A 86 16.32 26.88 -6.86
C ASP A 86 15.04 26.24 -7.43
N VAL A 87 13.91 26.83 -7.08
CA VAL A 87 12.61 26.42 -7.62
C VAL A 87 12.65 26.80 -9.09
N GLN A 88 13.04 25.86 -9.94
CA GLN A 88 12.73 26.00 -11.35
C GLN A 88 11.23 26.23 -11.43
N THR A 89 10.82 27.42 -11.85
CA THR A 89 9.43 27.77 -12.08
C THR A 89 8.94 26.86 -13.21
N THR A 90 8.41 25.69 -12.84
CA THR A 90 7.66 24.86 -13.78
C THR A 90 6.48 25.72 -14.23
N SER A 91 6.41 26.02 -15.51
CA SER A 91 5.29 26.75 -16.09
C SER A 91 4.02 26.01 -15.71
N LEU A 92 3.02 26.75 -15.17
CA LEU A 92 1.72 26.17 -14.88
C LEU A 92 1.18 25.47 -16.12
N PRO A 93 0.59 24.26 -15.98
CA PRO A 93 -0.05 23.58 -17.10
C PRO A 93 -1.07 24.51 -17.80
N PRO A 94 -1.31 24.32 -19.12
CA PRO A 94 -2.35 25.04 -19.82
C PRO A 94 -3.72 24.97 -19.10
N PRO A 95 -4.63 25.95 -19.30
CA PRO A 95 -5.93 25.96 -18.65
C PRO A 95 -6.77 24.70 -18.87
N ASP A 96 -6.63 24.06 -20.03
CA ASP A 96 -7.37 22.85 -20.42
C ASP A 96 -6.60 21.56 -20.13
N PHE A 97 -5.50 21.64 -19.41
CA PHE A 97 -4.69 20.47 -19.08
C PHE A 97 -5.41 19.58 -18.07
N ASN A 98 -5.42 18.27 -18.35
CA ASN A 98 -5.99 17.27 -17.46
C ASN A 98 -5.10 16.02 -17.46
N VAL A 99 -4.49 15.72 -16.31
CA VAL A 99 -3.61 14.55 -16.18
C VAL A 99 -4.33 13.22 -16.39
N TYR A 100 -5.65 13.20 -16.27
CA TYR A 100 -6.52 12.03 -16.45
C TYR A 100 -7.26 12.04 -17.80
N ALA A 101 -6.83 12.87 -18.77
CA ALA A 101 -7.54 13.01 -20.05
C ALA A 101 -7.79 11.69 -20.76
N ASN A 102 -6.85 10.75 -20.69
CA ASN A 102 -6.95 9.45 -21.34
C ASN A 102 -7.94 8.48 -20.65
N THR A 103 -8.46 8.84 -19.48
CA THR A 103 -9.43 8.02 -18.76
C THR A 103 -10.88 8.49 -18.95
N LEU A 104 -11.08 9.65 -19.57
CA LEU A 104 -12.40 10.28 -19.71
C LEU A 104 -13.39 9.49 -20.57
N SER A 105 -12.90 8.73 -21.55
CA SER A 105 -13.75 7.97 -22.48
C SER A 105 -14.60 6.90 -21.81
N GLY A 106 -14.16 6.38 -20.68
CA GLY A 106 -14.77 5.21 -20.05
C GLY A 106 -14.63 3.91 -20.86
N VAL A 107 -13.81 3.92 -21.91
CA VAL A 107 -13.62 2.80 -22.82
C VAL A 107 -12.25 2.18 -22.62
N VAL A 108 -12.22 0.88 -22.42
CA VAL A 108 -10.96 0.11 -22.32
C VAL A 108 -10.30 0.07 -23.70
N PRO A 109 -9.03 0.50 -23.84
CA PRO A 109 -8.36 0.47 -25.13
C PRO A 109 -8.03 -0.96 -25.57
N CYS A 110 -8.08 -1.23 -26.89
CA CYS A 110 -7.57 -2.48 -27.43
C CYS A 110 -6.02 -2.48 -27.43
N PRO A 111 -5.37 -3.62 -27.19
CA PRO A 111 -5.92 -4.99 -27.22
C PRO A 111 -6.59 -5.47 -25.91
N LEU A 112 -6.67 -4.66 -24.86
CA LEU A 112 -7.23 -5.08 -23.57
C LEU A 112 -8.76 -5.22 -23.59
N CYS A 113 -9.43 -4.61 -24.57
CA CYS A 113 -10.89 -4.58 -24.68
C CYS A 113 -11.54 -5.98 -24.84
N ASP A 114 -10.79 -6.99 -25.27
CA ASP A 114 -11.26 -8.37 -25.42
C ASP A 114 -11.05 -9.23 -24.17
N LEU A 115 -10.38 -8.69 -23.14
CA LEU A 115 -10.17 -9.41 -21.89
C LEU A 115 -11.41 -9.38 -21.02
N PRO A 116 -11.79 -10.50 -20.38
CA PRO A 116 -12.87 -10.49 -19.41
C PRO A 116 -12.52 -9.62 -18.21
N PRO A 117 -13.42 -8.72 -17.77
CA PRO A 117 -13.17 -7.88 -16.62
C PRO A 117 -13.11 -8.73 -15.34
N ARG A 118 -12.16 -8.40 -14.46
CA ARG A 118 -11.95 -9.05 -13.17
C ARG A 118 -11.56 -8.02 -12.13
N VAL A 119 -11.95 -8.27 -10.88
CA VAL A 119 -11.44 -7.50 -9.73
C VAL A 119 -10.61 -8.41 -8.87
N TYR A 120 -9.35 -8.07 -8.72
CA TYR A 120 -8.37 -8.82 -7.94
C TYR A 120 -8.24 -8.21 -6.55
N VAL A 121 -8.33 -9.04 -5.52
CA VAL A 121 -8.35 -8.63 -4.12
C VAL A 121 -7.29 -9.39 -3.33
N PRO A 122 -6.19 -8.73 -2.91
CA PRO A 122 -5.17 -9.39 -2.09
C PRO A 122 -5.65 -9.51 -0.64
N ASN A 123 -5.49 -10.69 -0.07
CA ASN A 123 -5.89 -11.04 1.29
C ASN A 123 -4.65 -11.23 2.17
N SER A 124 -4.23 -10.19 2.89
CA SER A 124 -2.94 -10.16 3.59
C SER A 124 -2.79 -11.26 4.64
N SER A 125 -3.87 -11.61 5.36
CA SER A 125 -3.82 -12.66 6.38
C SER A 125 -3.86 -14.09 5.82
N ALA A 126 -4.38 -14.25 4.59
CA ALA A 126 -4.55 -15.56 3.97
C ALA A 126 -3.42 -15.90 2.98
N ASN A 127 -2.59 -14.91 2.58
CA ASN A 127 -1.58 -15.06 1.54
C ASN A 127 -2.18 -15.50 0.18
N THR A 128 -3.33 -14.94 -0.15
CA THR A 128 -4.11 -15.30 -1.35
C THR A 128 -4.60 -14.06 -2.08
N VAL A 129 -5.06 -14.27 -3.30
CA VAL A 129 -5.85 -13.31 -4.08
C VAL A 129 -7.19 -13.94 -4.40
N ASP A 130 -8.27 -13.22 -4.12
CA ASP A 130 -9.60 -13.52 -4.65
C ASP A 130 -9.80 -12.78 -5.97
N VAL A 131 -10.48 -13.43 -6.92
CA VAL A 131 -10.87 -12.82 -8.20
C VAL A 131 -12.39 -12.76 -8.26
N ILE A 132 -12.90 -11.55 -8.46
CA ILE A 132 -14.34 -11.30 -8.54
C ILE A 132 -14.72 -11.01 -9.99
N ASP A 133 -15.79 -11.60 -10.46
CA ASP A 133 -16.48 -11.20 -11.69
C ASP A 133 -17.34 -9.96 -11.40
N PRO A 134 -17.01 -8.78 -11.98
CA PRO A 134 -17.74 -7.56 -11.70
C PRO A 134 -19.14 -7.50 -12.32
N LEU A 135 -19.48 -8.41 -13.22
CA LEU A 135 -20.82 -8.49 -13.82
C LEU A 135 -21.80 -9.24 -12.92
N THR A 136 -21.30 -10.24 -12.19
CA THR A 136 -22.13 -11.10 -11.32
C THR A 136 -21.92 -10.81 -9.82
N PHE A 137 -20.88 -10.05 -9.47
CA PHE A 137 -20.44 -9.80 -8.08
C PHE A 137 -20.09 -11.07 -7.31
N GLN A 138 -19.64 -12.11 -8.00
CA GLN A 138 -19.25 -13.39 -7.41
C GLN A 138 -17.72 -13.55 -7.41
N VAL A 139 -17.18 -14.15 -6.36
CA VAL A 139 -15.80 -14.64 -6.36
C VAL A 139 -15.78 -15.85 -7.29
N ILE A 140 -15.01 -15.75 -8.38
CA ILE A 140 -14.92 -16.79 -9.43
C ILE A 140 -13.63 -17.56 -9.39
N ASP A 141 -12.63 -17.05 -8.68
CA ASP A 141 -11.34 -17.71 -8.53
C ASP A 141 -10.66 -17.32 -7.21
N HIS A 142 -9.74 -18.16 -6.77
CA HIS A 142 -8.97 -17.99 -5.56
C HIS A 142 -7.63 -18.72 -5.70
N PHE A 143 -6.52 -18.04 -5.46
CA PHE A 143 -5.19 -18.65 -5.57
C PHE A 143 -4.21 -18.10 -4.54
N ALA A 144 -3.21 -18.92 -4.21
CA ALA A 144 -2.13 -18.54 -3.32
C ALA A 144 -1.10 -17.63 -4.03
N VAL A 145 -0.53 -16.72 -3.25
CA VAL A 145 0.58 -15.83 -3.65
C VAL A 145 1.65 -15.83 -2.54
N GLY A 146 2.58 -14.89 -2.57
CA GLY A 146 3.55 -14.74 -1.48
C GLY A 146 2.90 -14.27 -0.17
N ALA A 147 3.71 -14.21 0.91
CA ALA A 147 3.22 -13.86 2.23
C ALA A 147 2.91 -12.36 2.36
N ILE A 148 1.83 -12.05 3.06
CA ILE A 148 1.34 -10.70 3.33
C ILE A 148 1.20 -9.88 2.03
N PRO A 149 0.30 -10.30 1.09
CA PRO A 149 0.01 -9.50 -0.09
C PRO A 149 -0.75 -8.23 0.31
N HIS A 150 -0.29 -7.05 -0.16
CA HIS A 150 -0.90 -5.77 0.16
C HIS A 150 -1.66 -5.16 -1.01
N HIS A 151 -0.99 -4.95 -2.12
CA HIS A 151 -1.53 -4.28 -3.30
C HIS A 151 -1.37 -5.13 -4.55
N ILE A 152 -2.13 -4.78 -5.59
CA ILE A 152 -1.98 -5.35 -6.93
C ILE A 152 -1.86 -4.20 -7.92
N ALA A 153 -0.71 -4.13 -8.57
CA ALA A 153 -0.35 -3.09 -9.51
C ALA A 153 -0.31 -3.64 -10.95
N PRO A 154 -1.06 -3.09 -11.91
CA PRO A 154 -0.80 -3.38 -13.31
C PRO A 154 0.57 -2.85 -13.73
N ALA A 155 1.25 -3.56 -14.63
CA ALA A 155 2.43 -3.05 -15.31
C ALA A 155 2.13 -1.71 -15.99
N TRP A 156 3.15 -0.91 -16.25
CA TRP A 156 2.97 0.38 -16.91
C TRP A 156 2.25 0.28 -18.25
N ASP A 157 2.59 -0.72 -19.05
CA ASP A 157 1.99 -1.04 -20.35
C ASP A 157 0.74 -1.93 -20.24
N MET A 158 0.30 -2.22 -19.02
CA MET A 158 -0.85 -3.07 -18.70
C MET A 158 -0.73 -4.52 -19.22
N SER A 159 0.47 -5.00 -19.52
CA SER A 159 0.71 -6.35 -20.06
C SER A 159 0.60 -7.48 -19.02
N GLN A 160 0.66 -7.16 -17.74
CA GLN A 160 0.57 -8.10 -16.61
C GLN A 160 0.23 -7.37 -15.32
N LEU A 161 -0.07 -8.14 -14.25
CA LEU A 161 -0.27 -7.58 -12.92
C LEU A 161 0.78 -8.09 -11.95
N TYR A 162 1.10 -7.28 -10.94
CA TYR A 162 2.04 -7.63 -9.87
C TYR A 162 1.32 -7.59 -8.52
N VAL A 163 1.50 -8.61 -7.71
CA VAL A 163 1.05 -8.66 -6.31
C VAL A 163 2.22 -8.37 -5.41
N ASP A 164 2.14 -7.32 -4.62
CA ASP A 164 3.17 -6.92 -3.65
C ASP A 164 3.10 -7.82 -2.42
N ASN A 165 4.02 -8.79 -2.31
CA ASN A 165 4.07 -9.73 -1.19
C ASN A 165 5.12 -9.26 -0.18
N GLU A 166 4.73 -8.37 0.72
CA GLU A 166 5.65 -7.74 1.67
C GLU A 166 6.36 -8.77 2.56
N GLY A 167 5.62 -9.76 3.06
CA GLY A 167 6.14 -10.75 3.99
C GLY A 167 7.13 -11.73 3.37
N SER A 168 7.05 -12.00 2.07
CA SER A 168 7.98 -12.87 1.33
C SER A 168 8.99 -12.13 0.47
N SER A 169 9.02 -10.78 0.56
CA SER A 169 9.97 -9.95 -0.21
C SER A 169 9.96 -10.28 -1.71
N SER A 170 8.78 -10.26 -2.32
CA SER A 170 8.60 -10.66 -3.71
C SER A 170 7.38 -10.02 -4.36
N LEU A 171 7.41 -9.93 -5.69
CA LEU A 171 6.21 -9.70 -6.50
C LEU A 171 5.79 -11.03 -7.12
N THR A 172 4.51 -11.38 -7.03
CA THR A 172 3.91 -12.45 -7.84
C THR A 172 3.38 -11.87 -9.14
N VAL A 173 3.72 -12.46 -10.27
CA VAL A 173 3.26 -12.00 -11.59
C VAL A 173 2.00 -12.75 -11.99
N ILE A 174 0.94 -12.00 -12.32
CA ILE A 174 -0.33 -12.53 -12.84
C ILE A 174 -0.38 -12.27 -14.35
N ASP A 175 -0.64 -13.31 -15.11
CA ASP A 175 -0.92 -13.24 -16.54
C ASP A 175 -2.36 -12.74 -16.76
N ILE A 176 -2.52 -11.67 -17.55
CA ILE A 176 -3.82 -11.00 -17.76
C ILE A 176 -4.82 -11.82 -18.57
N HIS A 177 -4.35 -12.76 -19.41
CA HIS A 177 -5.22 -13.60 -20.22
C HIS A 177 -5.83 -14.73 -19.38
N THR A 178 -5.00 -15.42 -18.62
CA THR A 178 -5.47 -16.48 -17.73
C THR A 178 -6.11 -15.93 -16.45
N GLY A 179 -5.69 -14.75 -16.01
CA GLY A 179 -6.09 -14.15 -14.73
C GLY A 179 -5.45 -14.80 -13.51
N ARG A 180 -4.38 -15.59 -13.69
CA ARG A 180 -3.71 -16.37 -12.66
C ARG A 180 -2.20 -16.14 -12.64
N PRO A 181 -1.51 -16.47 -11.54
CA PRO A 181 -0.05 -16.44 -11.50
C PRO A 181 0.57 -17.27 -12.62
N ASN A 182 1.54 -16.70 -13.33
CA ASN A 182 2.25 -17.37 -14.42
C ASN A 182 3.48 -18.18 -13.94
N GLY A 183 3.71 -18.25 -12.63
CA GLY A 183 4.84 -18.93 -12.00
C GLY A 183 6.08 -18.05 -11.83
N GLN A 184 6.09 -16.84 -12.35
CA GLN A 184 7.19 -15.88 -12.12
C GLN A 184 7.07 -15.21 -10.76
N THR A 185 8.21 -15.03 -10.12
CA THR A 185 8.37 -14.26 -8.89
C THR A 185 9.56 -13.34 -9.03
N ILE A 186 9.37 -12.06 -8.73
CA ILE A 186 10.42 -11.05 -8.80
C ILE A 186 10.86 -10.72 -7.37
N PRO A 187 12.14 -10.91 -7.01
CA PRO A 187 12.62 -10.59 -5.67
C PRO A 187 12.74 -9.08 -5.48
N ILE A 188 11.93 -8.54 -4.56
CA ILE A 188 11.93 -7.14 -4.13
C ILE A 188 11.90 -7.13 -2.60
N PRO A 189 12.79 -6.43 -1.90
CA PRO A 189 12.78 -6.38 -0.44
C PRO A 189 11.52 -5.73 0.10
N PHE A 190 10.70 -6.46 0.85
CA PHE A 190 9.51 -5.94 1.56
C PHE A 190 8.65 -4.98 0.74
N PRO A 191 8.17 -5.37 -0.48
CA PRO A 191 7.38 -4.49 -1.32
C PRO A 191 6.03 -4.20 -0.65
N TYR A 192 5.80 -2.96 -0.29
CA TYR A 192 4.52 -2.52 0.26
C TYR A 192 3.60 -2.05 -0.86
N ASN A 193 4.16 -1.30 -1.82
CA ASN A 193 3.40 -0.68 -2.90
C ASN A 193 4.30 -0.45 -4.12
N LEU A 194 3.77 -0.71 -5.31
CA LEU A 194 4.51 -0.60 -6.57
C LEU A 194 3.91 0.49 -7.46
N TYR A 195 4.79 1.35 -7.96
CA TYR A 195 4.45 2.42 -8.90
C TYR A 195 5.34 2.38 -10.13
N PHE A 196 4.91 3.06 -11.18
CA PHE A 196 5.71 3.29 -12.39
C PHE A 196 5.76 4.78 -12.70
N THR A 197 6.93 5.27 -13.12
CA THR A 197 7.05 6.65 -13.62
C THR A 197 6.14 6.86 -14.83
N PRO A 198 5.60 8.08 -15.05
CA PRO A 198 4.68 8.33 -16.15
C PRO A 198 5.23 7.96 -17.53
N ASP A 199 6.55 8.01 -17.70
CA ASP A 199 7.26 7.58 -18.93
C ASP A 199 7.53 6.07 -19.01
N GLY A 200 7.18 5.30 -17.98
CA GLY A 200 7.39 3.86 -17.89
C GLY A 200 8.84 3.40 -17.77
N THR A 201 9.78 4.33 -17.67
CA THR A 201 11.21 3.96 -17.66
C THR A 201 11.69 3.39 -16.33
N LYS A 202 10.96 3.65 -15.24
CA LYS A 202 11.32 3.16 -13.90
C LYS A 202 10.09 2.60 -13.18
N ALA A 203 10.30 1.51 -12.48
CA ALA A 203 9.41 1.07 -11.39
C ALA A 203 9.90 1.69 -10.08
N ILE A 204 8.97 2.08 -9.21
CA ILE A 204 9.29 2.61 -7.88
C ILE A 204 8.57 1.74 -6.85
N ASP A 205 9.36 1.09 -6.03
CA ASP A 205 8.89 0.22 -4.98
C ASP A 205 8.99 0.90 -3.62
N VAL A 206 7.89 0.92 -2.87
CA VAL A 206 7.86 1.44 -1.50
C VAL A 206 8.31 0.34 -0.57
N VAL A 207 9.51 0.49 -0.04
CA VAL A 207 10.11 -0.44 0.92
C VAL A 207 9.92 0.13 2.33
N GLU A 208 8.68 0.13 2.81
CA GLU A 208 8.27 0.80 4.05
C GLU A 208 9.11 0.40 5.25
N ARG A 209 9.32 -0.90 5.46
CA ARG A 209 10.10 -1.44 6.60
C ARG A 209 11.55 -0.96 6.63
N LEU A 210 12.10 -0.56 5.49
CA LEU A 210 13.45 -0.04 5.38
C LEU A 210 13.49 1.48 5.22
N GLN A 211 12.35 2.16 5.35
CA GLN A 211 12.20 3.62 5.28
C GLN A 211 12.84 4.21 4.02
N ARG A 212 12.54 3.62 2.86
CA ARG A 212 13.04 4.08 1.58
C ARG A 212 12.11 3.70 0.43
N ILE A 213 12.28 4.37 -0.70
CA ILE A 213 11.77 3.91 -1.97
C ILE A 213 12.93 3.46 -2.86
N GLU A 214 12.69 2.47 -3.71
CA GLU A 214 13.68 1.91 -4.63
C GLU A 214 13.25 2.13 -6.07
N PHE A 215 14.13 2.71 -6.87
CA PHE A 215 13.94 2.87 -8.30
C PHE A 215 14.57 1.69 -9.02
N ARG A 216 13.79 1.00 -9.86
CA ARG A 216 14.21 -0.19 -10.56
C ARG A 216 13.93 -0.10 -12.06
N ASP A 217 14.69 -0.85 -12.84
CA ASP A 217 14.51 -0.98 -14.29
C ASP A 217 13.57 -2.15 -14.59
N PRO A 218 12.27 -1.92 -14.86
CA PRO A 218 11.30 -2.99 -15.08
C PRO A 218 11.53 -3.74 -16.40
N HIS A 219 12.30 -3.15 -17.32
CA HIS A 219 12.60 -3.73 -18.63
C HIS A 219 13.91 -4.53 -18.65
N ASN A 220 14.71 -4.47 -17.59
CA ASN A 220 16.00 -5.13 -17.50
C ASN A 220 16.16 -5.87 -16.15
N GLY A 221 15.37 -6.90 -15.95
CA GLY A 221 15.46 -7.80 -14.79
C GLY A 221 15.23 -7.13 -13.43
N TRP A 222 14.50 -6.02 -13.38
CA TRP A 222 14.20 -5.28 -12.15
C TRP A 222 15.44 -4.80 -11.39
N ARG A 223 16.51 -4.55 -12.14
CA ARG A 223 17.79 -4.08 -11.60
C ARG A 223 17.59 -2.77 -10.84
N LEU A 224 18.14 -2.70 -9.63
CA LEU A 224 18.13 -1.49 -8.82
C LEU A 224 18.92 -0.36 -9.54
N LEU A 225 18.26 0.76 -9.76
CA LEU A 225 18.85 1.99 -10.34
C LEU A 225 19.33 2.94 -9.25
N GLY A 226 18.59 3.04 -8.15
CA GLY A 226 18.90 3.88 -7.01
C GLY A 226 17.87 3.74 -5.91
N SER A 227 18.13 4.38 -4.78
CA SER A 227 17.17 4.43 -3.68
C SER A 227 17.19 5.79 -3.00
N VAL A 228 16.03 6.19 -2.47
CA VAL A 228 15.86 7.42 -1.69
C VAL A 228 15.38 7.05 -0.29
N GLY A 229 16.18 7.41 0.72
CA GLY A 229 15.76 7.27 2.11
C GLY A 229 14.62 8.23 2.42
N ILE A 230 13.56 7.70 3.05
CA ILE A 230 12.46 8.48 3.61
C ILE A 230 12.65 8.46 5.12
N PRO A 231 13.22 9.52 5.72
CA PRO A 231 13.65 9.49 7.13
C PRO A 231 12.50 9.50 8.13
N TRP A 232 11.27 9.40 7.65
CA TRP A 232 10.05 9.36 8.45
C TRP A 232 9.39 7.98 8.31
N PRO A 233 9.09 7.27 9.43
CA PRO A 233 8.39 6.00 9.39
C PRO A 233 7.02 6.07 8.71
N GLY A 234 6.66 4.98 8.02
CA GLY A 234 5.37 4.83 7.35
C GLY A 234 5.35 5.42 5.95
N ALA A 235 6.45 5.32 5.17
CA ALA A 235 6.39 5.59 3.74
C ALA A 235 5.33 4.70 3.10
N ASP A 236 4.31 5.31 2.48
CA ASP A 236 3.09 4.61 2.15
C ASP A 236 2.69 4.83 0.69
N HIS A 237 1.81 5.79 0.40
CA HIS A 237 1.28 6.04 -0.93
C HIS A 237 1.87 7.29 -1.57
N MET A 238 1.93 7.29 -2.91
CA MET A 238 2.47 8.42 -3.67
C MET A 238 1.66 8.71 -4.93
N ASP A 239 1.80 9.92 -5.44
CA ASP A 239 1.45 10.26 -6.82
C ASP A 239 2.48 11.22 -7.41
N PHE A 240 2.52 11.28 -8.73
CA PHE A 240 3.52 12.05 -9.49
C PHE A 240 2.99 13.44 -9.83
N SER A 241 3.93 14.38 -9.98
CA SER A 241 3.64 15.66 -10.64
C SER A 241 3.16 15.44 -12.08
N ALA A 242 2.52 16.45 -12.63
CA ALA A 242 1.97 16.37 -13.98
C ALA A 242 3.01 16.06 -15.07
N ASP A 243 4.23 16.54 -14.89
CA ASP A 243 5.38 16.31 -15.76
C ASP A 243 6.24 15.09 -15.38
N GLY A 244 5.89 14.41 -14.28
CA GLY A 244 6.63 13.25 -13.78
C GLY A 244 8.00 13.56 -13.16
N SER A 245 8.36 14.82 -13.04
CA SER A 245 9.70 15.22 -12.55
C SER A 245 9.89 14.96 -11.04
N TYR A 246 8.83 14.98 -10.26
CA TYR A 246 8.84 14.65 -8.85
C TYR A 246 7.59 13.85 -8.46
N LEU A 247 7.62 13.27 -7.29
CA LEU A 247 6.47 12.65 -6.63
C LEU A 247 6.28 13.22 -5.22
N MET A 248 5.05 13.10 -4.69
CA MET A 248 4.74 13.34 -3.29
C MET A 248 4.37 11.99 -2.66
N ILE A 249 5.03 11.63 -1.56
CA ILE A 249 4.80 10.38 -0.83
C ILE A 249 4.43 10.67 0.63
N SER A 250 3.39 10.01 1.12
CA SER A 250 3.01 10.08 2.53
C SER A 250 3.98 9.30 3.42
N ALA A 251 4.15 9.77 4.64
CA ALA A 251 4.81 9.05 5.74
C ALA A 251 3.83 8.99 6.91
N GLU A 252 3.02 7.93 6.93
CA GLU A 252 1.84 7.76 7.77
C GLU A 252 2.11 8.06 9.23
N TYR A 253 3.07 7.35 9.82
CA TYR A 253 3.31 7.41 11.28
C TYR A 253 4.04 8.68 11.72
N SER A 254 4.34 9.58 10.81
CA SER A 254 5.10 10.81 11.07
C SER A 254 4.35 12.10 10.78
N GLY A 255 3.15 12.00 10.20
CA GLY A 255 2.36 13.17 9.83
C GLY A 255 3.04 14.04 8.77
N VAL A 256 3.77 13.43 7.84
CA VAL A 256 4.59 14.09 6.83
C VAL A 256 4.20 13.62 5.44
N VAL A 257 4.28 14.51 4.47
CA VAL A 257 4.30 14.17 3.03
C VAL A 257 5.63 14.68 2.47
N ALA A 258 6.43 13.74 1.94
CA ALA A 258 7.74 14.05 1.37
C ALA A 258 7.65 14.30 -0.13
N ARG A 259 8.50 15.18 -0.66
CA ARG A 259 8.71 15.36 -2.09
C ARG A 259 10.02 14.73 -2.50
N VAL A 260 9.99 13.92 -3.57
CA VAL A 260 11.16 13.24 -4.11
C VAL A 260 11.33 13.64 -5.57
N ASP A 261 12.51 14.10 -5.93
CA ASP A 261 12.96 14.32 -7.30
C ASP A 261 13.18 12.97 -7.98
N VAL A 262 12.35 12.66 -8.97
CA VAL A 262 12.34 11.37 -9.69
C VAL A 262 13.52 11.25 -10.66
N VAL A 263 13.97 12.41 -11.21
CA VAL A 263 15.05 12.45 -12.19
C VAL A 263 16.40 12.18 -11.52
N ASN A 264 16.66 12.87 -10.41
CA ASN A 264 17.92 12.77 -9.68
C ASN A 264 17.87 11.75 -8.53
N MET A 265 16.71 11.10 -8.30
CA MET A 265 16.48 10.11 -7.24
C MET A 265 16.95 10.62 -5.86
N ARG A 266 16.42 11.74 -5.41
CA ARG A 266 16.81 12.38 -4.14
C ARG A 266 15.59 12.97 -3.42
N LEU A 267 15.66 12.99 -2.09
CA LEU A 267 14.70 13.72 -1.27
C LEU A 267 14.84 15.22 -1.52
N ASP A 268 13.75 15.89 -1.87
CA ASP A 268 13.72 17.30 -2.28
C ASP A 268 13.04 18.23 -1.27
N GLY A 269 12.24 17.66 -0.35
CA GLY A 269 11.57 18.44 0.67
C GLY A 269 10.47 17.66 1.37
N TYR A 270 9.73 18.34 2.24
CA TYR A 270 8.59 17.74 2.91
C TYR A 270 7.59 18.78 3.42
N VAL A 271 6.35 18.34 3.62
CA VAL A 271 5.26 19.13 4.22
C VAL A 271 4.75 18.40 5.47
N ARG A 272 4.62 19.12 6.59
CA ARG A 272 3.93 18.57 7.75
C ARG A 272 2.43 18.75 7.61
N VAL A 273 1.70 17.62 7.62
CA VAL A 273 0.23 17.59 7.53
C VAL A 273 -0.41 17.16 8.86
N GLY A 274 0.41 16.67 9.80
CA GLY A 274 -0.07 16.10 11.07
C GLY A 274 -0.77 14.76 10.89
N GLY A 275 -1.32 14.22 11.97
CA GLY A 275 -2.12 12.99 11.98
C GLY A 275 -1.42 11.78 11.32
N LEU A 276 -2.18 11.03 10.53
CA LEU A 276 -1.76 9.82 9.82
C LEU A 276 -2.10 9.99 8.32
N PRO A 277 -1.25 10.65 7.51
CA PRO A 277 -1.48 10.79 6.07
C PRO A 277 -1.31 9.44 5.37
N ILE A 278 -2.22 9.14 4.43
CA ILE A 278 -2.27 7.86 3.73
C ILE A 278 -2.16 8.06 2.21
N ASP A 279 -3.28 8.03 1.49
CA ASP A 279 -3.29 8.08 0.03
C ASP A 279 -3.05 9.49 -0.51
N VAL A 280 -2.39 9.57 -1.64
CA VAL A 280 -1.99 10.80 -2.33
C VAL A 280 -2.52 10.79 -3.75
N LYS A 281 -3.19 11.87 -4.18
CA LYS A 281 -3.66 12.04 -5.57
C LYS A 281 -3.40 13.44 -6.07
N LEU A 282 -2.92 13.54 -7.31
CA LEU A 282 -2.78 14.79 -8.02
C LEU A 282 -4.17 15.27 -8.49
N SER A 283 -4.43 16.57 -8.38
CA SER A 283 -5.63 17.18 -8.97
C SER A 283 -5.61 17.07 -10.50
N PRO A 284 -6.79 17.02 -11.16
CA PRO A 284 -6.85 16.90 -12.63
C PRO A 284 -6.09 17.99 -13.37
N ASP A 285 -6.07 19.21 -12.85
CA ASP A 285 -5.31 20.35 -13.41
C ASP A 285 -3.80 20.31 -13.15
N GLY A 286 -3.33 19.27 -12.45
CA GLY A 286 -1.91 19.08 -12.15
C GLY A 286 -1.30 20.03 -11.12
N ARG A 287 -2.13 20.80 -10.39
CA ARG A 287 -1.63 21.90 -9.54
C ARG A 287 -1.46 21.54 -8.07
N TYR A 288 -2.29 20.63 -7.54
CA TYR A 288 -2.36 20.35 -6.11
C TYR A 288 -2.37 18.86 -5.84
N PHE A 289 -1.82 18.47 -4.69
CA PHE A 289 -1.97 17.11 -4.20
C PHE A 289 -3.01 17.06 -3.09
N PHE A 290 -3.92 16.11 -3.20
CA PHE A 290 -4.89 15.75 -2.19
C PHE A 290 -4.36 14.57 -1.41
N VAL A 291 -4.30 14.69 -0.09
CA VAL A 291 -3.75 13.66 0.79
C VAL A 291 -4.76 13.33 1.86
N THR A 292 -5.24 12.09 1.89
CA THR A 292 -6.07 11.62 2.99
C THR A 292 -5.29 11.59 4.29
N ASN A 293 -5.98 11.87 5.37
CA ASN A 293 -5.38 11.85 6.70
C ASN A 293 -6.33 11.17 7.69
N GLN A 294 -6.02 9.93 8.04
CA GLN A 294 -6.83 9.12 8.93
C GLN A 294 -6.90 9.71 10.34
N GLY A 295 -5.79 10.26 10.82
CA GLY A 295 -5.69 10.84 12.15
C GLY A 295 -6.44 12.16 12.31
N THR A 296 -6.52 13.00 11.26
CA THR A 296 -7.23 14.29 11.26
C THR A 296 -8.62 14.21 10.63
N MET A 297 -9.03 13.05 10.11
CA MET A 297 -10.38 12.75 9.60
C MET A 297 -10.78 13.59 8.38
N GLY A 298 -9.88 13.72 7.42
CA GLY A 298 -10.13 14.52 6.21
C GLY A 298 -9.03 14.45 5.18
N VAL A 299 -9.01 15.42 4.30
CA VAL A 299 -8.08 15.54 3.20
C VAL A 299 -7.32 16.85 3.27
N SER A 300 -6.00 16.79 3.28
CA SER A 300 -5.12 17.95 3.15
C SER A 300 -4.89 18.26 1.68
N VAL A 301 -5.04 19.51 1.27
CA VAL A 301 -4.68 19.99 -0.06
C VAL A 301 -3.33 20.68 0.02
N ILE A 302 -2.36 20.15 -0.73
CA ILE A 302 -0.98 20.61 -0.71
C ILE A 302 -0.68 21.37 -2.00
N ASP A 303 -0.11 22.55 -1.87
CA ASP A 303 0.56 23.27 -2.94
C ASP A 303 2.03 22.79 -2.99
N PRO A 304 2.42 22.00 -4.03
CA PRO A 304 3.75 21.44 -4.11
C PRO A 304 4.84 22.48 -4.45
N ALA A 305 4.46 23.61 -5.06
CA ALA A 305 5.41 24.68 -5.35
C ALA A 305 5.74 25.49 -4.10
N ALA A 306 4.73 25.77 -3.29
CA ALA A 306 4.91 26.46 -2.01
C ALA A 306 5.30 25.52 -0.86
N MET A 307 5.29 24.21 -1.08
CA MET A 307 5.53 23.15 -0.07
C MET A 307 4.73 23.38 1.22
N LYS A 308 3.42 23.58 1.08
CA LYS A 308 2.53 23.84 2.22
C LYS A 308 1.12 23.29 2.02
N VAL A 309 0.44 23.01 3.13
CA VAL A 309 -1.00 22.77 3.14
C VAL A 309 -1.71 24.11 2.93
N ILE A 310 -2.56 24.20 1.90
CA ILE A 310 -3.35 25.39 1.60
C ILE A 310 -4.79 25.28 2.03
N GLN A 311 -5.30 24.06 2.25
CA GLN A 311 -6.65 23.80 2.72
C GLN A 311 -6.72 22.44 3.40
N PHE A 312 -7.60 22.31 4.37
CA PHE A 312 -8.03 21.02 4.93
C PHE A 312 -9.52 20.85 4.71
N ILE A 313 -9.93 19.67 4.20
CA ILE A 313 -11.32 19.33 3.89
C ILE A 313 -11.76 18.22 4.84
N PRO A 314 -12.59 18.48 5.85
CA PRO A 314 -13.13 17.43 6.70
C PRO A 314 -14.00 16.47 5.88
N THR A 315 -13.79 15.15 6.04
CA THR A 315 -14.56 14.12 5.33
C THR A 315 -15.28 13.18 6.30
N GLY A 316 -14.57 12.28 6.93
CA GLY A 316 -15.11 11.32 7.89
C GLY A 316 -14.01 10.62 8.67
N ARG A 317 -14.40 9.85 9.68
CA ARG A 317 -13.45 9.14 10.52
C ARG A 317 -12.67 8.08 9.71
N GLY A 318 -11.34 8.15 9.80
CA GLY A 318 -10.46 7.22 9.13
C GLY A 318 -10.39 7.46 7.62
N ALA A 319 -10.29 8.71 7.15
CA ALA A 319 -10.09 9.03 5.74
C ALA A 319 -8.85 8.29 5.20
N HIS A 320 -9.02 7.47 4.12
CA HIS A 320 -8.00 6.53 3.70
C HIS A 320 -7.72 6.56 2.19
N GLY A 321 -8.47 5.84 1.37
CA GLY A 321 -8.27 5.74 -0.07
C GLY A 321 -8.88 6.92 -0.84
N LEU A 322 -8.26 7.26 -1.97
CA LEU A 322 -8.68 8.30 -2.91
C LEU A 322 -8.92 7.72 -4.30
N GLN A 323 -9.98 8.18 -4.97
CA GLN A 323 -10.23 7.86 -6.37
C GLN A 323 -10.82 9.06 -7.10
N VAL A 324 -10.20 9.47 -8.19
CA VAL A 324 -10.73 10.53 -9.07
C VAL A 324 -11.90 9.97 -9.89
N SER A 325 -13.00 10.72 -9.96
CA SER A 325 -14.16 10.36 -10.81
C SER A 325 -13.78 10.33 -12.29
N ARG A 326 -14.52 9.57 -13.08
CA ARG A 326 -14.20 9.39 -14.50
C ARG A 326 -14.31 10.71 -15.30
N ASP A 327 -15.24 11.57 -14.92
CA ASP A 327 -15.38 12.92 -15.50
C ASP A 327 -14.40 13.94 -14.92
N THR A 328 -13.53 13.51 -14.03
CA THR A 328 -12.50 14.31 -13.33
C THR A 328 -13.01 15.49 -12.53
N LYS A 329 -14.30 15.54 -12.21
CA LYS A 329 -14.90 16.64 -11.43
C LYS A 329 -14.91 16.37 -9.93
N SER A 330 -14.85 15.10 -9.53
CA SER A 330 -14.97 14.68 -8.15
C SER A 330 -13.82 13.79 -7.69
N LEU A 331 -13.54 13.84 -6.38
CA LEU A 331 -12.64 12.96 -5.68
C LEU A 331 -13.44 12.14 -4.66
N TYR A 332 -13.46 10.84 -4.80
CA TYR A 332 -14.02 9.92 -3.82
C TYR A 332 -13.00 9.64 -2.72
N VAL A 333 -13.48 9.66 -1.48
CA VAL A 333 -12.68 9.42 -0.28
C VAL A 333 -13.33 8.31 0.53
N SER A 334 -12.64 7.23 0.83
CA SER A 334 -13.11 6.24 1.80
C SER A 334 -12.88 6.74 3.22
N ASN A 335 -13.87 6.54 4.11
CA ASN A 335 -13.76 6.82 5.54
C ASN A 335 -13.80 5.49 6.29
N ARG A 336 -12.65 4.85 6.44
CA ARG A 336 -12.46 3.47 6.90
C ARG A 336 -13.12 3.18 8.25
N LEU A 337 -12.99 4.11 9.22
CA LEU A 337 -13.51 3.94 10.58
C LEU A 337 -14.96 4.42 10.74
N GLU A 338 -15.53 5.03 9.71
CA GLU A 338 -16.91 5.50 9.69
C GLU A 338 -17.82 4.59 8.88
N GLY A 339 -17.27 3.81 7.96
CA GLY A 339 -18.06 2.99 7.03
C GLY A 339 -18.81 3.83 6.00
N SER A 340 -18.15 4.86 5.49
CA SER A 340 -18.75 5.80 4.53
C SER A 340 -17.76 6.22 3.44
N PHE A 341 -18.30 6.90 2.43
CA PHE A 341 -17.53 7.58 1.39
C PHE A 341 -17.92 9.05 1.35
N SER A 342 -16.96 9.93 1.17
CA SER A 342 -17.19 11.35 0.90
C SER A 342 -16.87 11.65 -0.55
N VAL A 343 -17.64 12.55 -1.16
CA VAL A 343 -17.42 13.04 -2.53
C VAL A 343 -17.00 14.51 -2.42
N ILE A 344 -15.77 14.79 -2.83
CA ILE A 344 -15.23 16.15 -2.89
C ILE A 344 -15.34 16.65 -4.33
N ASP A 345 -15.91 17.81 -4.55
CA ASP A 345 -15.88 18.50 -5.83
C ASP A 345 -14.54 19.25 -5.99
N PHE A 346 -13.82 19.03 -7.09
CA PHE A 346 -12.50 19.64 -7.30
C PHE A 346 -12.55 21.16 -7.49
N ALA A 347 -13.63 21.67 -8.08
CA ALA A 347 -13.73 23.12 -8.35
C ALA A 347 -13.94 23.93 -7.07
N THR A 348 -14.81 23.44 -6.19
CA THR A 348 -15.12 24.10 -4.91
C THR A 348 -14.25 23.63 -3.76
N ARG A 349 -13.57 22.48 -3.89
CA ARG A 349 -12.81 21.80 -2.84
C ARG A 349 -13.63 21.61 -1.57
N ALA A 350 -14.86 21.17 -1.74
CA ALA A 350 -15.80 20.93 -0.66
C ALA A 350 -16.44 19.54 -0.80
N VAL A 351 -16.85 18.96 0.32
CA VAL A 351 -17.65 17.72 0.31
C VAL A 351 -19.06 18.07 -0.17
N VAL A 352 -19.47 17.47 -1.30
CA VAL A 352 -20.79 17.68 -1.92
C VAL A 352 -21.75 16.51 -1.70
N ALA A 353 -21.23 15.33 -1.34
CA ALA A 353 -22.06 14.18 -0.98
C ALA A 353 -21.34 13.28 0.01
N LYS A 354 -22.13 12.51 0.76
CA LYS A 354 -21.63 11.46 1.66
C LYS A 354 -22.52 10.22 1.56
N TRP A 355 -21.90 9.07 1.33
CA TRP A 355 -22.57 7.78 1.16
C TRP A 355 -22.19 6.85 2.30
N TYR A 356 -23.17 6.15 2.88
CA TYR A 356 -22.93 5.23 3.97
C TYR A 356 -23.11 3.78 3.51
N ILE A 357 -22.28 2.88 4.01
CA ILE A 357 -22.45 1.45 3.82
C ILE A 357 -23.54 0.99 4.78
N PRO A 358 -24.69 0.45 4.29
CA PRO A 358 -25.73 -0.09 5.15
C PRO A 358 -25.19 -1.19 6.06
N GLY A 359 -25.43 -1.05 7.37
CA GLY A 359 -24.90 -1.96 8.39
C GLY A 359 -23.40 -1.73 8.73
N GLY A 360 -22.79 -0.68 8.19
CA GLY A 360 -21.41 -0.33 8.44
C GLY A 360 -20.40 -1.12 7.59
N GLY A 361 -19.15 -0.73 7.69
CA GLY A 361 -18.04 -1.34 6.95
C GLY A 361 -16.72 -0.65 7.27
N SER A 362 -15.66 -1.07 6.60
CA SER A 362 -14.32 -0.46 6.70
C SER A 362 -13.72 -0.23 5.31
N PRO A 363 -14.36 0.62 4.47
CA PRO A 363 -13.88 0.85 3.10
C PRO A 363 -12.47 1.41 3.13
N ASP A 364 -11.61 0.81 2.31
CA ASP A 364 -10.17 1.02 2.33
C ASP A 364 -9.69 1.65 1.03
N MET A 365 -9.03 0.91 0.16
CA MET A 365 -8.58 1.39 -1.13
C MET A 365 -9.71 1.35 -2.16
N LEU A 366 -9.64 2.26 -3.12
CA LEU A 366 -10.72 2.56 -4.05
C LEU A 366 -10.31 2.33 -5.50
N GLN A 367 -11.26 1.86 -6.32
CA GLN A 367 -11.12 1.86 -7.77
C GLN A 367 -12.47 1.99 -8.47
N LEU A 368 -12.48 2.60 -9.67
CA LEU A 368 -13.67 2.67 -10.53
C LEU A 368 -13.66 1.55 -11.58
N ASN A 369 -14.86 1.11 -11.98
CA ASN A 369 -15.01 0.40 -13.25
C ASN A 369 -14.70 1.33 -14.44
N PRO A 370 -14.50 0.80 -15.65
CA PRO A 370 -14.18 1.62 -16.82
C PRO A 370 -15.16 2.77 -17.06
N GLU A 371 -16.45 2.53 -16.96
CA GLU A 371 -17.52 3.52 -17.21
C GLU A 371 -17.64 4.56 -16.10
N GLY A 372 -16.97 4.34 -14.94
CA GLY A 372 -17.05 5.24 -13.80
C GLY A 372 -18.38 5.20 -13.03
N THR A 373 -19.22 4.20 -13.29
CA THR A 373 -20.56 4.06 -12.69
C THR A 373 -20.55 3.28 -11.38
N GLN A 374 -19.47 2.55 -11.09
CA GLN A 374 -19.28 1.75 -9.89
C GLN A 374 -17.97 2.12 -9.22
N LEU A 375 -18.04 2.42 -7.92
CA LEU A 375 -16.89 2.58 -7.04
C LEU A 375 -16.71 1.30 -6.22
N TRP A 376 -15.60 0.62 -6.44
CA TRP A 376 -15.19 -0.58 -5.74
C TRP A 376 -14.26 -0.23 -4.59
N ALA A 377 -14.48 -0.81 -3.42
CA ALA A 377 -13.68 -0.58 -2.24
C ALA A 377 -13.39 -1.89 -1.52
N SER A 378 -12.11 -2.16 -1.22
CA SER A 378 -11.75 -3.20 -0.27
C SER A 378 -12.23 -2.84 1.14
N GLY A 379 -12.41 -3.83 2.01
CA GLY A 379 -12.99 -3.64 3.33
C GLY A 379 -12.10 -4.19 4.44
N ARG A 380 -10.99 -3.52 4.69
CA ARG A 380 -9.84 -3.91 5.52
C ARG A 380 -10.12 -4.79 6.72
N TYR A 381 -11.18 -4.48 7.49
CA TYR A 381 -11.48 -5.14 8.76
C TYR A 381 -12.74 -6.03 8.72
N ASN A 382 -13.37 -6.15 7.55
CA ASN A 382 -14.67 -6.81 7.41
C ASN A 382 -14.65 -7.99 6.44
N ALA A 383 -13.48 -8.32 5.85
CA ALA A 383 -13.33 -9.37 4.85
C ALA A 383 -14.40 -9.26 3.75
N SER A 384 -14.54 -8.08 3.18
CA SER A 384 -15.61 -7.76 2.22
C SER A 384 -15.15 -6.70 1.22
N VAL A 385 -15.57 -6.82 -0.02
CA VAL A 385 -15.49 -5.75 -1.02
C VAL A 385 -16.86 -5.08 -1.11
N TYR A 386 -16.89 -3.76 -1.16
CA TYR A 386 -18.09 -2.94 -1.32
C TYR A 386 -18.13 -2.37 -2.72
N VAL A 387 -19.29 -2.44 -3.37
CA VAL A 387 -19.53 -1.82 -4.67
C VAL A 387 -20.61 -0.76 -4.50
N MET A 388 -20.26 0.50 -4.73
CA MET A 388 -21.17 1.64 -4.65
C MET A 388 -21.53 2.14 -6.03
N SER A 389 -22.79 2.51 -6.24
CA SER A 389 -23.18 3.27 -7.43
C SER A 389 -22.64 4.70 -7.31
N THR A 390 -21.85 5.17 -8.24
CA THR A 390 -21.41 6.57 -8.28
C THR A 390 -22.51 7.54 -8.68
N VAL A 391 -23.58 7.02 -9.30
CA VAL A 391 -24.74 7.82 -9.75
C VAL A 391 -25.70 8.09 -8.58
N THR A 392 -25.96 7.06 -7.75
CA THR A 392 -26.96 7.15 -6.69
C THR A 392 -26.38 7.17 -5.28
N GLY A 393 -25.11 6.81 -5.12
CA GLY A 393 -24.48 6.64 -3.83
C GLY A 393 -24.96 5.42 -3.04
N GLN A 394 -25.72 4.52 -3.67
CA GLN A 394 -26.25 3.32 -3.02
C GLN A 394 -25.26 2.17 -3.11
N LEU A 395 -25.28 1.30 -2.10
CA LEU A 395 -24.56 0.03 -2.12
C LEU A 395 -25.22 -0.92 -3.13
N LEU A 396 -24.46 -1.37 -4.13
CA LEU A 396 -24.88 -2.34 -5.13
C LEU A 396 -24.59 -3.78 -4.69
N ALA A 397 -23.41 -3.98 -4.07
CA ALA A 397 -23.00 -5.30 -3.58
C ALA A 397 -22.06 -5.18 -2.38
N LYS A 398 -22.13 -6.20 -1.50
CA LYS A 398 -21.15 -6.50 -0.45
C LYS A 398 -20.71 -7.93 -0.67
N ILE A 399 -19.46 -8.12 -1.09
CA ILE A 399 -18.92 -9.39 -1.54
C ILE A 399 -17.96 -9.89 -0.47
N ARG A 400 -18.15 -11.13 0.01
CA ARG A 400 -17.24 -11.73 0.98
C ARG A 400 -15.95 -12.18 0.28
N VAL A 401 -14.80 -11.81 0.87
CA VAL A 401 -13.45 -12.17 0.42
C VAL A 401 -12.62 -12.66 1.61
N GLY A 402 -11.33 -12.91 1.40
CA GLY A 402 -10.41 -13.24 2.48
C GLY A 402 -10.22 -12.09 3.46
N SER A 403 -9.60 -12.38 4.61
CA SER A 403 -9.43 -11.39 5.67
C SER A 403 -8.23 -10.48 5.45
N GLN A 404 -8.37 -9.24 5.95
CA GLN A 404 -7.42 -8.15 5.77
C GLN A 404 -7.15 -7.85 4.28
N ASP A 405 -8.23 -7.87 3.49
CA ASP A 405 -8.23 -7.36 2.14
C ASP A 405 -7.80 -5.88 2.15
N HIS A 406 -6.83 -5.52 1.30
CA HIS A 406 -6.26 -4.18 1.28
C HIS A 406 -6.44 -3.51 -0.08
N GLY A 407 -5.40 -3.43 -0.89
CA GLY A 407 -5.54 -2.91 -2.23
C GLY A 407 -6.39 -3.82 -3.11
N LEU A 408 -7.14 -3.27 -4.04
CA LEU A 408 -7.84 -4.04 -5.06
C LEU A 408 -7.58 -3.46 -6.43
N THR A 409 -7.66 -4.28 -7.48
CA THR A 409 -7.47 -3.83 -8.85
C THR A 409 -8.58 -4.34 -9.76
N TYR A 410 -9.34 -3.40 -10.36
CA TYR A 410 -10.27 -3.67 -11.46
C TYR A 410 -9.48 -3.68 -12.77
N PHE A 411 -9.44 -4.82 -13.46
CA PHE A 411 -8.66 -4.96 -14.69
C PHE A 411 -9.43 -5.82 -15.73
N PRO A 412 -9.40 -5.47 -17.04
CA PRO A 412 -8.77 -4.29 -17.61
C PRO A 412 -9.50 -2.99 -17.26
N ASN A 413 -8.85 -1.85 -17.46
CA ASN A 413 -9.43 -0.55 -17.21
C ASN A 413 -9.00 0.46 -18.29
N VAL A 414 -9.49 1.69 -18.17
CA VAL A 414 -9.22 2.80 -19.10
C VAL A 414 -7.84 3.40 -18.91
N GLY A 415 -7.43 4.29 -19.82
CA GLY A 415 -6.14 4.97 -19.80
C GLY A 415 -5.16 4.34 -20.78
N LEU A 416 -4.07 5.05 -21.05
CA LEU A 416 -3.01 4.56 -21.93
C LEU A 416 -1.97 3.78 -21.16
N HIS A 417 -1.77 4.13 -19.88
CA HIS A 417 -0.76 3.54 -19.01
C HIS A 417 -1.28 3.42 -17.59
N SER A 418 -0.73 2.44 -16.86
CA SER A 418 -0.88 2.33 -15.41
C SER A 418 0.32 2.95 -14.71
N LEU A 419 0.06 3.74 -13.68
CA LEU A 419 1.11 4.17 -12.75
C LEU A 419 1.35 3.17 -11.61
N GLY A 420 0.79 1.97 -11.71
CA GLY A 420 0.89 0.92 -10.69
C GLY A 420 -0.24 1.01 -9.66
N HIS A 421 0.09 1.05 -8.41
CA HIS A 421 -0.75 1.21 -7.23
C HIS A 421 -2.27 1.06 -7.46
N ASN A 422 -2.83 -0.08 -7.18
CA ASN A 422 -4.26 -0.39 -7.36
C ASN A 422 -4.83 0.01 -8.74
N GLY A 423 -4.00 0.02 -9.78
CA GLY A 423 -4.44 0.39 -11.12
C GLY A 423 -4.81 1.87 -11.25
N VAL A 424 -3.96 2.76 -10.80
CA VAL A 424 -4.06 4.19 -11.11
C VAL A 424 -3.67 4.38 -12.57
N TYR A 425 -4.60 4.89 -13.37
CA TYR A 425 -4.44 5.04 -14.82
C TYR A 425 -4.35 6.51 -15.23
N ARG A 426 -3.56 6.76 -16.28
CA ARG A 426 -3.44 8.07 -16.92
C ARG A 426 -3.44 7.98 -18.45
#